data_b84cefe87c07cdb4abd719281827a2c3
#
_entry.id   b84cefe87c07cdb4abd719281827a2c3
#
_cell.length_a   1.000
_cell.length_b   1.000
_cell.length_c   1.000
_cell.angle_alpha   90.00
_cell.angle_beta   90.00
_cell.angle_gamma   90.00
#
_symmetry.space_group_name_H-M   'P 1'
#
loop_
_entity.id
_entity.type
_entity.pdbx_description
1 polymer ?
#
loop_
_entity_poly.entity_id
_entity_poly.type
_entity_poly.pdbx_seq_one_letter_code
_entity_poly.pdbx_strand_id
1 'polypeptide(L)'
;MSDDIAISVNNVSKTFKLPYEKNSTIKGAIINFRRKKKGYKKQTALKNISFEVKKGEFFGIVGRNGSGKSTLLKLISGIYAPDSGAIHVNGKLTPFIELGVGFNPELSGKDNVYLNGSLLGFNRKEMDGMYDEIVAFAELEKFMDQKLKNYSSGMQVRLAFSIAIRANTDILVLDEVLAVGDEAFQRKCKEYFKSLKENGKTVVLVTHSMEDVRQYCDRAVLIEHSKIKSMGNPADIANQYTLDNMPNHTKDKQIEDSSKKSEEVRVSLSPPVVDLKLIPKSPLVLTRDQDFEFDIVYKQTDNTPLYVGIGVLYENVSVLEHNSIGVTPKKINKNTNSFTYKLPLNQFTQGTFKISGTVFKLKDKSLLAFTTQLGSIEIVVTHNNKKMGGLLIHRGNWVDK
;
A
#
# COMPACT_ATOMS: atom_id res chain seq x y z
N MET A 1 4.62 -25.55 14.80
CA MET A 1 4.84 -24.14 14.42
C MET A 1 6.00 -23.63 15.22
N SER A 2 6.89 -22.85 14.64
CA SER A 2 7.90 -22.15 15.45
C SER A 2 7.17 -21.10 16.31
N ASP A 3 7.65 -20.89 17.55
CA ASP A 3 7.06 -19.90 18.49
C ASP A 3 7.13 -18.45 17.95
N ASP A 4 7.81 -18.23 16.84
CA ASP A 4 8.05 -16.93 16.19
C ASP A 4 6.96 -16.53 15.16
N ILE A 5 6.02 -17.43 14.81
CA ILE A 5 4.97 -17.16 13.83
C ILE A 5 3.68 -16.73 14.53
N ALA A 6 3.17 -15.55 14.18
CA ALA A 6 1.90 -15.02 14.66
C ALA A 6 0.71 -15.51 13.81
N ILE A 7 0.86 -15.49 12.49
CA ILE A 7 -0.19 -15.98 11.56
C ILE A 7 0.46 -16.87 10.50
N SER A 8 -0.15 -18.03 10.24
CA SER A 8 0.23 -18.92 9.15
C SER A 8 -0.98 -19.20 8.26
N VAL A 9 -0.86 -18.89 6.98
CA VAL A 9 -1.87 -19.11 5.95
C VAL A 9 -1.33 -20.15 4.98
N ASN A 10 -1.97 -21.32 4.89
CA ASN A 10 -1.47 -22.46 4.12
C ASN A 10 -2.48 -22.91 3.06
N ASN A 11 -2.15 -22.70 1.77
CA ASN A 11 -2.92 -23.11 0.59
C ASN A 11 -4.41 -22.75 0.64
N VAL A 12 -4.72 -21.57 1.18
CA VAL A 12 -6.08 -21.11 1.42
C VAL A 12 -6.77 -20.72 0.12
N SER A 13 -7.98 -21.26 -0.08
CA SER A 13 -8.86 -20.86 -1.18
C SER A 13 -10.26 -20.57 -0.66
N LYS A 14 -10.94 -19.59 -1.30
CA LYS A 14 -12.31 -19.20 -1.00
C LYS A 14 -13.09 -18.84 -2.25
N THR A 15 -14.29 -19.43 -2.39
CA THR A 15 -15.19 -19.22 -3.52
C THR A 15 -16.60 -18.93 -3.01
N PHE A 16 -17.18 -17.85 -3.49
CA PHE A 16 -18.59 -17.51 -3.19
C PHE A 16 -19.51 -17.98 -4.30
N LYS A 17 -20.72 -18.41 -3.92
CA LYS A 17 -21.82 -18.73 -4.83
C LYS A 17 -22.75 -17.52 -4.89
N LEU A 18 -22.67 -16.75 -5.95
CA LEU A 18 -23.55 -15.60 -6.19
C LEU A 18 -24.82 -16.10 -6.89
N PRO A 19 -26.01 -15.98 -6.28
CA PRO A 19 -27.26 -16.31 -6.98
C PRO A 19 -27.45 -15.39 -8.17
N TYR A 20 -27.93 -15.93 -9.28
CA TYR A 20 -28.41 -15.07 -10.37
C TYR A 20 -29.65 -14.33 -9.86
N GLU A 21 -29.78 -13.05 -10.23
CA GLU A 21 -31.02 -12.32 -10.00
C GLU A 21 -32.19 -13.14 -10.54
N LYS A 22 -33.19 -13.40 -9.69
CA LYS A 22 -34.43 -14.06 -10.12
C LYS A 22 -35.11 -13.12 -11.10
N ASN A 23 -35.08 -13.43 -12.40
CA ASN A 23 -36.02 -12.80 -13.30
C ASN A 23 -37.43 -13.04 -12.79
N SER A 24 -38.11 -11.99 -12.36
CA SER A 24 -39.47 -12.03 -11.77
C SER A 24 -40.56 -12.39 -12.78
N THR A 25 -40.20 -12.81 -14.00
CA THR A 25 -41.15 -13.20 -15.07
C THR A 25 -41.22 -14.70 -15.26
N ILE A 26 -42.44 -15.24 -15.28
CA ILE A 26 -42.74 -16.67 -15.51
C ILE A 26 -42.09 -17.21 -16.79
N LYS A 27 -41.98 -16.40 -17.86
CA LYS A 27 -41.25 -16.73 -19.08
C LYS A 27 -39.75 -16.98 -18.84
N GLY A 28 -39.11 -16.19 -17.97
CA GLY A 28 -37.69 -16.36 -17.59
C GLY A 28 -37.45 -17.67 -16.84
N ALA A 29 -38.39 -18.10 -15.99
CA ALA A 29 -38.29 -19.36 -15.24
C ALA A 29 -38.32 -20.59 -16.17
N ILE A 30 -39.17 -20.58 -17.21
CA ILE A 30 -39.30 -21.68 -18.18
C ILE A 30 -38.05 -21.81 -19.07
N ILE A 31 -37.48 -20.68 -19.50
CA ILE A 31 -36.23 -20.63 -20.31
C ILE A 31 -35.02 -21.13 -19.50
N ASN A 32 -34.93 -20.76 -18.22
CA ASN A 32 -33.85 -21.19 -17.33
C ASN A 32 -33.95 -22.67 -16.98
N PHE A 33 -35.14 -23.23 -16.82
CA PHE A 33 -35.37 -24.65 -16.59
C PHE A 33 -34.88 -25.52 -17.78
N ARG A 34 -35.13 -25.08 -19.04
CA ARG A 34 -34.63 -25.78 -20.23
C ARG A 34 -33.12 -25.71 -20.44
N ARG A 35 -32.43 -24.68 -19.89
CA ARG A 35 -30.98 -24.45 -20.10
C ARG A 35 -30.07 -25.10 -19.06
N LYS A 36 -30.56 -25.87 -18.08
CA LYS A 36 -29.74 -26.46 -16.97
C LYS A 36 -28.70 -25.50 -16.37
N LYS A 37 -28.93 -24.19 -16.41
CA LYS A 37 -28.01 -23.23 -15.80
C LYS A 37 -28.09 -23.37 -14.29
N LYS A 38 -26.96 -23.69 -13.65
CA LYS A 38 -26.83 -23.65 -12.17
C LYS A 38 -27.33 -22.27 -11.72
N GLY A 39 -28.26 -22.20 -10.77
CA GLY A 39 -28.88 -20.96 -10.30
C GLY A 39 -27.93 -19.99 -9.59
N TYR A 40 -26.62 -20.19 -9.73
CA TYR A 40 -25.57 -19.34 -9.14
C TYR A 40 -24.31 -19.30 -10.02
N LYS A 41 -23.62 -18.15 -9.95
CA LYS A 41 -22.27 -17.94 -10.52
C LYS A 41 -21.24 -18.19 -9.40
N LYS A 42 -20.21 -18.98 -9.64
CA LYS A 42 -19.08 -19.11 -8.73
C LYS A 42 -18.11 -17.93 -8.94
N GLN A 43 -17.76 -17.25 -7.86
CA GLN A 43 -16.74 -16.22 -7.83
C GLN A 43 -15.64 -16.65 -6.87
N THR A 44 -14.47 -16.98 -7.41
CA THR A 44 -13.28 -17.31 -6.61
C THR A 44 -12.68 -16.00 -6.12
N ALA A 45 -12.70 -15.80 -4.80
CA ALA A 45 -12.13 -14.62 -4.16
C ALA A 45 -10.64 -14.80 -3.84
N LEU A 46 -10.24 -16.04 -3.48
CA LEU A 46 -8.84 -16.39 -3.17
C LEU A 46 -8.55 -17.80 -3.70
N LYS A 47 -7.33 -17.99 -4.20
CA LYS A 47 -6.88 -19.26 -4.78
C LYS A 47 -5.45 -19.59 -4.38
N ASN A 48 -5.27 -20.63 -3.57
CA ASN A 48 -3.98 -21.17 -3.12
C ASN A 48 -3.07 -20.08 -2.50
N ILE A 49 -3.59 -19.34 -1.53
CA ILE A 49 -2.84 -18.29 -0.82
C ILE A 49 -2.03 -18.96 0.29
N SER A 50 -0.71 -18.68 0.32
CA SER A 50 0.19 -19.17 1.37
C SER A 50 1.20 -18.10 1.75
N PHE A 51 1.26 -17.73 3.03
CA PHE A 51 2.27 -16.84 3.62
C PHE A 51 2.26 -16.96 5.14
N GLU A 52 3.28 -16.40 5.78
CA GLU A 52 3.42 -16.32 7.22
C GLU A 52 3.70 -14.89 7.64
N VAL A 53 3.18 -14.52 8.82
CA VAL A 53 3.46 -13.25 9.51
C VAL A 53 4.16 -13.58 10.81
N LYS A 54 5.30 -12.96 11.06
CA LYS A 54 6.08 -13.17 12.30
C LYS A 54 5.51 -12.33 13.46
N LYS A 55 5.81 -12.74 14.68
CA LYS A 55 5.51 -11.92 15.87
C LYS A 55 6.31 -10.61 15.80
N GLY A 56 5.67 -9.49 16.10
CA GLY A 56 6.27 -8.16 16.03
C GLY A 56 6.41 -7.59 14.61
N GLU A 57 5.94 -8.30 13.58
CA GLU A 57 6.03 -7.86 12.19
C GLU A 57 4.86 -6.96 11.81
N PHE A 58 5.14 -5.86 11.11
CA PHE A 58 4.16 -5.09 10.34
C PHE A 58 4.07 -5.65 8.92
N PHE A 59 3.02 -6.40 8.64
CA PHE A 59 2.81 -7.09 7.37
C PHE A 59 1.75 -6.41 6.52
N GLY A 60 2.13 -5.96 5.31
CA GLY A 60 1.26 -5.27 4.37
C GLY A 60 0.52 -6.23 3.43
N ILE A 61 -0.79 -6.06 3.25
CA ILE A 61 -1.58 -6.73 2.21
C ILE A 61 -2.07 -5.70 1.21
N VAL A 62 -1.57 -5.78 -0.01
CA VAL A 62 -1.78 -4.80 -1.08
C VAL A 62 -2.53 -5.45 -2.24
N GLY A 63 -3.31 -4.68 -2.97
CA GLY A 63 -3.99 -5.14 -4.18
C GLY A 63 -5.14 -4.22 -4.58
N ARG A 64 -5.62 -4.34 -5.83
CA ARG A 64 -6.76 -3.56 -6.35
C ARG A 64 -8.06 -3.94 -5.62
N ASN A 65 -9.08 -3.08 -5.76
CA ASN A 65 -10.43 -3.41 -5.31
C ASN A 65 -10.92 -4.69 -6.01
N GLY A 66 -11.49 -5.62 -5.21
CA GLY A 66 -11.93 -6.92 -5.72
C GLY A 66 -10.81 -7.98 -5.89
N SER A 67 -9.55 -7.71 -5.50
CA SER A 67 -8.47 -8.70 -5.56
C SER A 67 -8.57 -9.82 -4.52
N GLY A 68 -9.39 -9.65 -3.46
CA GLY A 68 -9.60 -10.62 -2.39
C GLY A 68 -9.09 -10.19 -1.00
N LYS A 69 -8.53 -8.97 -0.85
CA LYS A 69 -7.96 -8.47 0.42
C LYS A 69 -8.93 -8.58 1.61
N SER A 70 -10.12 -7.98 1.50
CA SER A 70 -11.12 -8.01 2.59
C SER A 70 -11.65 -9.43 2.85
N THR A 71 -11.69 -10.31 1.83
CA THR A 71 -11.99 -11.72 2.03
C THR A 71 -10.89 -12.41 2.83
N LEU A 72 -9.63 -12.13 2.52
CA LEU A 72 -8.48 -12.68 3.26
C LEU A 72 -8.49 -12.20 4.72
N LEU A 73 -8.76 -10.92 4.96
CA LEU A 73 -8.91 -10.40 6.32
C LEU A 73 -10.02 -11.10 7.11
N LYS A 74 -11.20 -11.27 6.49
CA LYS A 74 -12.34 -11.97 7.13
C LYS A 74 -12.02 -13.44 7.43
N LEU A 75 -11.17 -14.09 6.62
CA LEU A 75 -10.67 -15.43 6.87
C LEU A 75 -9.65 -15.46 8.02
N ILE A 76 -8.67 -14.55 8.04
CA ILE A 76 -7.68 -14.44 9.12
C ILE A 76 -8.36 -14.15 10.46
N SER A 77 -9.40 -13.31 10.44
CA SER A 77 -10.19 -12.95 11.62
C SER A 77 -11.22 -14.00 12.06
N GLY A 78 -11.28 -15.15 11.37
CA GLY A 78 -12.22 -16.22 11.70
C GLY A 78 -13.68 -15.92 11.37
N ILE A 79 -14.00 -14.80 10.70
CA ILE A 79 -15.36 -14.44 10.27
C ILE A 79 -15.85 -15.39 9.17
N TYR A 80 -14.94 -15.79 8.28
CA TYR A 80 -15.18 -16.80 7.25
C TYR A 80 -14.31 -18.05 7.48
N ALA A 81 -14.83 -19.22 7.13
CA ALA A 81 -14.03 -20.42 6.99
C ALA A 81 -13.50 -20.57 5.55
N PRO A 82 -12.26 -21.03 5.34
CA PRO A 82 -11.74 -21.32 4.01
C PRO A 82 -12.44 -22.53 3.39
N ASP A 83 -12.52 -22.62 2.06
CA ASP A 83 -13.05 -23.80 1.37
C ASP A 83 -11.99 -24.90 1.24
N SER A 84 -10.71 -24.52 1.25
CA SER A 84 -9.55 -25.43 1.34
C SER A 84 -8.37 -24.71 1.96
N GLY A 85 -7.41 -25.47 2.48
CA GLY A 85 -6.26 -24.97 3.22
C GLY A 85 -6.58 -24.71 4.70
N ALA A 86 -5.65 -24.09 5.41
CA ALA A 86 -5.77 -23.80 6.83
C ALA A 86 -5.17 -22.44 7.19
N ILE A 87 -5.74 -21.78 8.19
CA ILE A 87 -5.21 -20.56 8.81
C ILE A 87 -5.03 -20.85 10.29
N HIS A 88 -3.84 -20.53 10.79
CA HIS A 88 -3.51 -20.64 12.21
C HIS A 88 -3.08 -19.27 12.72
N VAL A 89 -3.68 -18.85 13.83
CA VAL A 89 -3.38 -17.59 14.52
C VAL A 89 -2.87 -17.94 15.92
N ASN A 90 -1.69 -17.44 16.26
CA ASN A 90 -1.05 -17.67 17.54
C ASN A 90 -1.08 -16.39 18.38
N GLY A 91 -2.08 -16.27 19.24
CA GLY A 91 -2.34 -15.11 20.08
C GLY A 91 -3.75 -14.54 19.89
N LYS A 92 -4.06 -13.50 20.68
CA LYS A 92 -5.33 -12.77 20.61
C LYS A 92 -5.30 -11.80 19.43
N LEU A 93 -6.19 -11.99 18.46
CA LEU A 93 -6.34 -11.16 17.29
C LEU A 93 -7.54 -10.22 17.43
N THR A 94 -7.36 -8.93 17.17
CA THR A 94 -8.45 -7.96 17.07
C THR A 94 -8.52 -7.39 15.66
N PRO A 95 -9.64 -7.64 14.95
CA PRO A 95 -9.82 -7.12 13.60
C PRO A 95 -10.49 -5.73 13.61
N PHE A 96 -9.89 -4.78 12.90
CA PHE A 96 -10.49 -3.48 12.56
C PHE A 96 -10.92 -3.50 11.08
N ILE A 97 -11.88 -4.35 10.76
CA ILE A 97 -12.31 -4.58 9.37
C ILE A 97 -13.40 -3.59 8.96
N GLU A 98 -14.25 -3.18 9.90
CA GLU A 98 -15.34 -2.24 9.64
C GLU A 98 -15.46 -1.33 10.88
N LEU A 99 -14.92 -0.13 10.81
CA LEU A 99 -15.00 0.86 11.88
C LEU A 99 -16.47 1.22 12.19
N GLY A 100 -16.83 1.10 13.47
CA GLY A 100 -18.20 1.40 13.91
C GLY A 100 -19.19 0.24 13.83
N VAL A 101 -18.75 -0.98 13.46
CA VAL A 101 -19.59 -2.17 13.63
C VAL A 101 -19.93 -2.38 15.10
N GLY A 102 -21.23 -2.57 15.37
CA GLY A 102 -21.76 -2.68 16.72
C GLY A 102 -22.20 -1.35 17.34
N PHE A 103 -22.00 -0.21 16.66
CA PHE A 103 -22.58 1.04 17.10
C PHE A 103 -24.09 1.06 16.96
N ASN A 104 -24.77 1.59 17.97
CA ASN A 104 -26.22 1.82 17.95
C ASN A 104 -26.49 3.32 17.82
N PRO A 105 -27.06 3.79 16.71
CA PRO A 105 -27.35 5.21 16.48
C PRO A 105 -28.28 5.85 17.51
N GLU A 106 -29.11 5.06 18.18
CA GLU A 106 -30.09 5.58 19.18
C GLU A 106 -29.47 5.72 20.58
N LEU A 107 -28.30 5.15 20.84
CA LEU A 107 -27.57 5.32 22.08
C LEU A 107 -26.67 6.56 22.04
N SER A 108 -26.27 7.06 23.21
CA SER A 108 -25.29 8.13 23.34
C SER A 108 -23.90 7.70 22.91
N GLY A 109 -23.00 8.67 22.66
CA GLY A 109 -21.58 8.37 22.42
C GLY A 109 -20.98 7.55 23.56
N LYS A 110 -21.27 7.94 24.81
CA LYS A 110 -20.87 7.24 26.03
C LYS A 110 -21.33 5.77 26.03
N ASP A 111 -22.60 5.53 25.80
CA ASP A 111 -23.16 4.17 25.79
C ASP A 111 -22.54 3.32 24.68
N ASN A 112 -22.27 3.92 23.52
CA ASN A 112 -21.60 3.24 22.41
C ASN A 112 -20.14 2.88 22.74
N VAL A 113 -19.41 3.67 23.54
CA VAL A 113 -18.08 3.32 24.02
C VAL A 113 -18.15 2.02 24.82
N TYR A 114 -19.05 1.90 25.78
CA TYR A 114 -19.22 0.70 26.58
C TYR A 114 -19.74 -0.50 25.76
N LEU A 115 -20.69 -0.26 24.87
CA LEU A 115 -21.23 -1.31 24.01
C LEU A 115 -20.13 -1.90 23.10
N ASN A 116 -19.40 -1.03 22.42
CA ASN A 116 -18.33 -1.46 21.51
C ASN A 116 -17.15 -2.08 22.26
N GLY A 117 -16.78 -1.52 23.43
CA GLY A 117 -15.77 -2.09 24.29
C GLY A 117 -16.12 -3.52 24.74
N SER A 118 -17.40 -3.78 25.05
CA SER A 118 -17.88 -5.13 25.41
C SER A 118 -17.76 -6.11 24.23
N LEU A 119 -18.03 -5.66 23.00
CA LEU A 119 -17.85 -6.45 21.78
C LEU A 119 -16.36 -6.80 21.52
N LEU A 120 -15.45 -5.91 21.94
CA LEU A 120 -14.02 -6.16 21.89
C LEU A 120 -13.49 -7.02 23.06
N GLY A 121 -14.37 -7.39 23.98
CA GLY A 121 -14.09 -8.30 25.10
C GLY A 121 -13.63 -7.61 26.38
N PHE A 122 -13.81 -6.28 26.52
CA PHE A 122 -13.55 -5.56 27.76
C PHE A 122 -14.71 -5.70 28.74
N ASN A 123 -14.40 -5.85 30.01
CA ASN A 123 -15.38 -5.72 31.07
C ASN A 123 -15.60 -4.23 31.43
N ARG A 124 -16.66 -3.96 32.23
CA ARG A 124 -17.03 -2.58 32.56
C ARG A 124 -15.94 -1.83 33.32
N LYS A 125 -15.26 -2.49 34.25
CA LYS A 125 -14.19 -1.87 35.06
C LYS A 125 -12.98 -1.47 34.20
N GLU A 126 -12.64 -2.30 33.21
CA GLU A 126 -11.59 -1.97 32.24
C GLU A 126 -11.99 -0.77 31.37
N MET A 127 -13.25 -0.72 30.94
CA MET A 127 -13.77 0.41 30.17
C MET A 127 -13.83 1.70 30.97
N ASP A 128 -14.22 1.63 32.27
CA ASP A 128 -14.21 2.78 33.16
C ASP A 128 -12.79 3.38 33.28
N GLY A 129 -11.76 2.54 33.35
CA GLY A 129 -10.37 2.97 33.41
C GLY A 129 -9.82 3.57 32.12
N MET A 130 -10.41 3.25 30.96
CA MET A 130 -9.94 3.71 29.63
C MET A 130 -10.83 4.83 29.03
N TYR A 131 -12.01 5.09 29.63
CA TYR A 131 -13.02 5.96 29.06
C TYR A 131 -12.49 7.35 28.74
N ASP A 132 -11.88 8.01 29.71
CA ASP A 132 -11.37 9.37 29.54
C ASP A 132 -10.30 9.47 28.45
N GLU A 133 -9.42 8.47 28.38
CA GLU A 133 -8.40 8.42 27.34
C GLU A 133 -8.98 8.17 25.94
N ILE A 134 -10.05 7.35 25.83
CA ILE A 134 -10.76 7.12 24.58
C ILE A 134 -11.39 8.43 24.09
N VAL A 135 -12.09 9.13 24.99
CA VAL A 135 -12.80 10.38 24.68
C VAL A 135 -11.80 11.48 24.31
N ALA A 136 -10.71 11.62 25.05
CA ALA A 136 -9.65 12.59 24.79
C ALA A 136 -8.93 12.31 23.46
N PHE A 137 -8.67 11.04 23.13
CA PHE A 137 -8.08 10.70 21.84
C PHE A 137 -9.02 11.03 20.68
N ALA A 138 -10.32 10.74 20.84
CA ALA A 138 -11.35 11.06 19.84
C ALA A 138 -11.64 12.57 19.71
N GLU A 139 -11.31 13.38 20.73
CA GLU A 139 -11.64 14.81 20.86
C GLU A 139 -13.17 15.05 20.78
N LEU A 140 -13.93 14.23 21.52
CA LEU A 140 -15.39 14.23 21.47
C LEU A 140 -16.04 14.52 22.83
N GLU A 141 -15.31 15.12 23.78
CA GLU A 141 -15.75 15.36 25.16
C GLU A 141 -17.12 16.04 25.23
N LYS A 142 -17.38 17.02 24.37
CA LYS A 142 -18.59 17.80 24.34
C LYS A 142 -19.80 17.08 23.71
N PHE A 143 -19.56 15.93 23.09
CA PHE A 143 -20.58 15.23 22.32
C PHE A 143 -21.00 13.91 22.96
N MET A 144 -20.32 13.44 24.01
CA MET A 144 -20.49 12.08 24.54
C MET A 144 -21.91 11.78 25.06
N ASP A 145 -22.66 12.79 25.51
CA ASP A 145 -24.02 12.63 25.97
C ASP A 145 -25.06 12.72 24.83
N GLN A 146 -24.63 13.06 23.62
CA GLN A 146 -25.51 13.12 22.45
C GLN A 146 -25.64 11.72 21.79
N LYS A 147 -26.82 11.47 21.19
CA LYS A 147 -27.06 10.26 20.42
C LYS A 147 -26.13 10.18 19.21
N LEU A 148 -25.62 8.99 18.93
CA LEU A 148 -24.64 8.76 17.87
C LEU A 148 -25.18 9.11 16.47
N LYS A 149 -26.49 9.05 16.23
CA LYS A 149 -27.12 9.49 14.99
C LYS A 149 -26.87 10.97 14.66
N ASN A 150 -26.55 11.79 15.67
CA ASN A 150 -26.25 13.21 15.52
C ASN A 150 -24.78 13.47 15.21
N TYR A 151 -23.94 12.44 15.24
CA TYR A 151 -22.52 12.54 14.92
C TYR A 151 -22.31 12.58 13.40
N SER A 152 -21.35 13.38 12.95
CA SER A 152 -20.87 13.26 11.58
C SER A 152 -20.18 11.89 11.37
N SER A 153 -20.06 11.44 10.13
CA SER A 153 -19.33 10.20 9.81
C SER A 153 -17.90 10.25 10.34
N GLY A 154 -17.23 11.40 10.25
CA GLY A 154 -15.88 11.60 10.80
C GLY A 154 -15.83 11.41 12.32
N MET A 155 -16.81 11.97 13.07
CA MET A 155 -16.90 11.79 14.53
C MET A 155 -17.14 10.32 14.91
N GLN A 156 -18.00 9.61 14.18
CA GLN A 156 -18.27 8.19 14.44
C GLN A 156 -17.00 7.35 14.23
N VAL A 157 -16.28 7.61 13.17
CA VAL A 157 -15.05 6.91 12.85
C VAL A 157 -13.92 7.22 13.84
N ARG A 158 -13.78 8.50 14.27
CA ARG A 158 -12.84 8.89 15.33
C ARG A 158 -13.14 8.16 16.64
N LEU A 159 -14.40 8.07 17.05
CA LEU A 159 -14.80 7.34 18.24
C LEU A 159 -14.51 5.84 18.12
N ALA A 160 -14.91 5.22 17.01
CA ALA A 160 -14.68 3.80 16.77
C ALA A 160 -13.19 3.45 16.81
N PHE A 161 -12.36 4.25 16.14
CA PHE A 161 -10.91 4.08 16.14
C PHE A 161 -10.33 4.22 17.55
N SER A 162 -10.76 5.26 18.31
CA SER A 162 -10.26 5.51 19.66
C SER A 162 -10.56 4.38 20.65
N ILE A 163 -11.70 3.71 20.50
CA ILE A 163 -12.04 2.52 21.29
C ILE A 163 -11.15 1.35 20.87
N ALA A 164 -11.07 1.16 19.59
CA ALA A 164 -10.46 0.01 18.99
C ALA A 164 -8.94 -0.08 19.28
N ILE A 165 -8.22 1.05 19.30
CA ILE A 165 -6.78 1.09 19.63
C ILE A 165 -6.45 0.72 21.08
N ARG A 166 -7.45 0.64 21.95
CA ARG A 166 -7.30 0.22 23.35
C ARG A 166 -7.38 -1.31 23.52
N ALA A 167 -7.70 -2.04 22.46
CA ALA A 167 -7.75 -3.49 22.53
C ALA A 167 -6.38 -4.06 22.92
N ASN A 168 -6.36 -4.77 24.06
CA ASN A 168 -5.17 -5.50 24.47
C ASN A 168 -5.07 -6.79 23.65
N THR A 169 -4.36 -6.71 22.54
CA THR A 169 -4.25 -7.76 21.54
C THR A 169 -2.79 -8.00 21.18
N ASP A 170 -2.48 -9.24 20.83
CA ASP A 170 -1.16 -9.62 20.31
C ASP A 170 -1.03 -9.28 18.83
N ILE A 171 -2.14 -9.37 18.09
CA ILE A 171 -2.19 -9.19 16.65
C ILE A 171 -3.30 -8.20 16.29
N LEU A 172 -2.95 -7.14 15.60
CA LEU A 172 -3.86 -6.11 15.12
C LEU A 172 -4.06 -6.25 13.60
N VAL A 173 -5.31 -6.33 13.15
CA VAL A 173 -5.64 -6.40 11.73
C VAL A 173 -6.39 -5.14 11.33
N LEU A 174 -5.85 -4.37 10.39
CA LEU A 174 -6.31 -3.03 10.01
C LEU A 174 -6.73 -3.01 8.53
N ASP A 175 -7.95 -2.57 8.23
CA ASP A 175 -8.47 -2.43 6.86
C ASP A 175 -8.72 -0.96 6.53
N GLU A 176 -7.82 -0.36 5.75
CA GLU A 176 -7.93 1.03 5.21
C GLU A 176 -8.19 2.12 6.26
N VAL A 177 -7.72 1.95 7.50
CA VAL A 177 -8.06 2.81 8.66
C VAL A 177 -7.20 4.08 8.76
N LEU A 178 -6.11 4.22 7.98
CA LEU A 178 -5.18 5.35 8.10
C LEU A 178 -5.68 6.65 7.44
N ALA A 179 -6.63 6.56 6.53
CA ALA A 179 -7.20 7.71 5.82
C ALA A 179 -8.41 8.35 6.53
N VAL A 180 -8.57 8.09 7.83
CA VAL A 180 -9.77 8.41 8.59
C VAL A 180 -9.64 9.75 9.34
N GLY A 181 -10.74 10.54 9.36
CA GLY A 181 -10.81 11.80 10.08
C GLY A 181 -10.14 12.97 9.34
N ASP A 182 -9.96 14.07 10.05
CA ASP A 182 -9.24 15.24 9.54
C ASP A 182 -7.72 15.08 9.68
N GLU A 183 -6.97 16.02 9.14
CA GLU A 183 -5.50 15.97 9.12
C GLU A 183 -4.87 15.90 10.53
N ALA A 184 -5.49 16.56 11.52
CA ALA A 184 -5.01 16.53 12.90
C ALA A 184 -5.18 15.14 13.52
N PHE A 185 -6.32 14.49 13.28
CA PHE A 185 -6.58 13.14 13.75
C PHE A 185 -5.71 12.10 13.01
N GLN A 186 -5.50 12.27 11.71
CA GLN A 186 -4.58 11.41 10.95
C GLN A 186 -3.15 11.48 11.50
N ARG A 187 -2.67 12.65 11.96
CA ARG A 187 -1.36 12.76 12.64
C ARG A 187 -1.31 11.93 13.92
N LYS A 188 -2.34 12.01 14.78
CA LYS A 188 -2.44 11.16 15.98
C LYS A 188 -2.42 9.67 15.65
N CYS A 189 -3.15 9.27 14.60
CA CYS A 189 -3.13 7.89 14.12
C CYS A 189 -1.72 7.47 13.69
N LYS A 190 -1.01 8.30 12.91
CA LYS A 190 0.37 8.03 12.47
C LYS A 190 1.34 7.87 13.65
N GLU A 191 1.24 8.73 14.66
CA GLU A 191 2.03 8.62 15.89
C GLU A 191 1.74 7.31 16.65
N TYR A 192 0.46 6.94 16.74
CA TYR A 192 0.06 5.67 17.33
C TYR A 192 0.64 4.48 16.58
N PHE A 193 0.58 4.46 15.23
CA PHE A 193 1.19 3.38 14.44
C PHE A 193 2.70 3.28 14.62
N LYS A 194 3.36 4.43 14.71
CA LYS A 194 4.79 4.47 15.01
C LYS A 194 5.09 3.83 16.37
N SER A 195 4.29 4.15 17.39
CA SER A 195 4.43 3.55 18.72
C SER A 195 4.18 2.04 18.74
N LEU A 196 3.21 1.53 17.93
CA LEU A 196 2.99 0.10 17.79
C LEU A 196 4.22 -0.62 17.22
N LYS A 197 4.88 -0.02 16.23
CA LYS A 197 6.10 -0.56 15.62
C LYS A 197 7.27 -0.57 16.61
N GLU A 198 7.46 0.51 17.34
CA GLU A 198 8.50 0.63 18.37
C GLU A 198 8.29 -0.38 19.52
N ASN A 199 7.03 -0.69 19.85
CA ASN A 199 6.67 -1.67 20.88
C ASN A 199 6.62 -3.12 20.37
N GLY A 200 7.03 -3.40 19.13
CA GLY A 200 7.09 -4.74 18.56
C GLY A 200 5.73 -5.44 18.48
N LYS A 201 4.63 -4.69 18.25
CA LYS A 201 3.30 -5.27 18.05
C LYS A 201 3.17 -5.87 16.66
N THR A 202 2.50 -7.03 16.58
CA THR A 202 2.20 -7.65 15.28
C THR A 202 1.01 -6.95 14.63
N VAL A 203 1.19 -6.45 13.41
CA VAL A 203 0.15 -5.72 12.68
C VAL A 203 0.02 -6.25 11.26
N VAL A 204 -1.21 -6.56 10.85
CA VAL A 204 -1.56 -6.83 9.44
C VAL A 204 -2.28 -5.60 8.91
N LEU A 205 -1.64 -4.89 8.00
CA LEU A 205 -2.16 -3.65 7.40
C LEU A 205 -2.66 -3.92 5.98
N VAL A 206 -3.96 -3.75 5.75
CA VAL A 206 -4.51 -3.72 4.40
C VAL A 206 -4.69 -2.27 3.98
N THR A 207 -4.08 -1.91 2.87
CA THR A 207 -4.14 -0.53 2.36
C THR A 207 -3.95 -0.52 0.83
N HIS A 208 -4.47 0.54 0.23
CA HIS A 208 -4.14 0.93 -1.14
C HIS A 208 -3.15 2.10 -1.20
N SER A 209 -2.75 2.66 -0.04
CA SER A 209 -1.73 3.69 0.09
C SER A 209 -0.33 3.06 0.07
N MET A 210 0.39 3.30 -1.02
CA MET A 210 1.76 2.79 -1.15
C MET A 210 2.76 3.51 -0.24
N GLU A 211 2.40 4.72 0.20
CA GLU A 211 3.17 5.47 1.20
C GLU A 211 3.12 4.75 2.56
N ASP A 212 1.91 4.35 3.00
CA ASP A 212 1.76 3.62 4.27
C ASP A 212 2.50 2.29 4.24
N VAL A 213 2.46 1.59 3.11
CA VAL A 213 3.20 0.33 2.92
C VAL A 213 4.69 0.54 3.10
N ARG A 214 5.26 1.59 2.46
CA ARG A 214 6.70 1.90 2.57
C ARG A 214 7.10 2.35 3.96
N GLN A 215 6.23 3.11 4.63
CA GLN A 215 6.52 3.74 5.92
C GLN A 215 6.43 2.74 7.09
N TYR A 216 5.40 1.90 7.10
CA TYR A 216 5.09 1.07 8.27
C TYR A 216 5.47 -0.39 8.11
N CYS A 217 5.32 -0.98 6.92
CA CYS A 217 5.48 -2.42 6.77
C CYS A 217 6.95 -2.86 6.76
N ASP A 218 7.22 -4.03 7.32
CA ASP A 218 8.51 -4.72 7.24
C ASP A 218 8.56 -5.64 6.03
N ARG A 219 7.42 -6.26 5.70
CA ARG A 219 7.17 -7.03 4.48
C ARG A 219 5.77 -6.75 3.97
N ALA A 220 5.56 -7.00 2.67
CA ALA A 220 4.24 -6.88 2.08
C ALA A 220 3.96 -7.99 1.06
N VAL A 221 2.67 -8.26 0.80
CA VAL A 221 2.18 -9.17 -0.23
C VAL A 221 1.26 -8.44 -1.18
N LEU A 222 1.47 -8.61 -2.49
CA LEU A 222 0.60 -8.11 -3.54
C LEU A 222 -0.35 -9.22 -3.99
N ILE A 223 -1.66 -8.98 -3.83
CA ILE A 223 -2.71 -9.89 -4.28
C ILE A 223 -3.31 -9.35 -5.58
N GLU A 224 -3.26 -10.16 -6.62
CA GLU A 224 -3.83 -9.86 -7.92
C GLU A 224 -4.57 -11.09 -8.47
N HIS A 225 -5.76 -10.88 -9.05
CA HIS A 225 -6.58 -11.97 -9.61
C HIS A 225 -6.73 -13.17 -8.66
N SER A 226 -7.04 -12.88 -7.38
CA SER A 226 -7.26 -13.89 -6.31
C SER A 226 -6.03 -14.72 -5.93
N LYS A 227 -4.82 -14.33 -6.34
CA LYS A 227 -3.55 -15.02 -6.06
C LYS A 227 -2.50 -14.06 -5.52
N ILE A 228 -1.48 -14.60 -4.87
CA ILE A 228 -0.26 -13.85 -4.58
C ILE A 228 0.50 -13.66 -5.90
N LYS A 229 0.76 -12.41 -6.25
CA LYS A 229 1.59 -12.01 -7.39
C LYS A 229 3.05 -11.90 -6.99
N SER A 230 3.31 -11.21 -5.89
CA SER A 230 4.64 -11.02 -5.31
C SER A 230 4.56 -10.80 -3.81
N MET A 231 5.65 -11.09 -3.10
CA MET A 231 5.78 -10.88 -1.66
C MET A 231 7.24 -10.57 -1.34
N GLY A 232 7.48 -9.62 -0.45
CA GLY A 232 8.84 -9.25 -0.06
C GLY A 232 8.95 -7.84 0.50
N ASN A 233 10.00 -7.13 0.09
CA ASN A 233 10.29 -5.77 0.54
C ASN A 233 9.12 -4.80 0.21
N PRO A 234 8.67 -3.97 1.16
CA PRO A 234 7.53 -3.07 0.96
C PRO A 234 7.70 -2.09 -0.19
N ALA A 235 8.89 -1.56 -0.39
CA ALA A 235 9.14 -0.62 -1.48
C ALA A 235 9.01 -1.29 -2.87
N ASP A 236 9.51 -2.54 -3.01
CA ASP A 236 9.39 -3.28 -4.26
C ASP A 236 7.93 -3.63 -4.56
N ILE A 237 7.17 -4.06 -3.55
CA ILE A 237 5.73 -4.34 -3.65
C ILE A 237 4.95 -3.08 -4.01
N ALA A 238 5.24 -1.94 -3.37
CA ALA A 238 4.59 -0.67 -3.65
C ALA A 238 4.89 -0.18 -5.08
N ASN A 239 6.13 -0.33 -5.54
CA ASN A 239 6.52 -0.01 -6.90
C ASN A 239 5.82 -0.90 -7.93
N GLN A 240 5.78 -2.22 -7.68
CA GLN A 240 5.08 -3.16 -8.54
C GLN A 240 3.59 -2.84 -8.65
N TYR A 241 2.94 -2.54 -7.50
CA TYR A 241 1.54 -2.13 -7.49
C TYR A 241 1.29 -0.85 -8.30
N THR A 242 2.18 0.15 -8.17
CA THR A 242 2.09 1.40 -8.93
C THR A 242 2.19 1.15 -10.43
N LEU A 243 3.15 0.32 -10.87
CA LEU A 243 3.31 -0.05 -12.28
C LEU A 243 2.08 -0.77 -12.84
N ASP A 244 1.54 -1.73 -12.08
CA ASP A 244 0.38 -2.51 -12.51
C ASP A 244 -0.89 -1.67 -12.64
N ASN A 245 -0.98 -0.54 -11.91
CA ASN A 245 -2.15 0.33 -11.87
C ASN A 245 -2.01 1.61 -12.72
N MET A 246 -0.86 1.82 -13.38
CA MET A 246 -0.74 2.92 -14.32
C MET A 246 -1.71 2.73 -15.49
N PRO A 247 -2.47 3.78 -15.90
CA PRO A 247 -3.39 3.68 -17.02
C PRO A 247 -2.59 3.37 -18.29
N ASN A 248 -2.74 2.15 -18.78
CA ASN A 248 -2.29 1.78 -20.11
C ASN A 248 -3.21 2.48 -21.12
N HIS A 249 -2.83 3.64 -21.64
CA HIS A 249 -3.56 4.33 -22.72
C HIS A 249 -3.65 3.52 -24.03
N THR A 250 -3.29 2.25 -24.04
CA THR A 250 -3.26 1.38 -25.23
C THR A 250 -4.11 0.12 -25.13
N LYS A 251 -4.88 -0.12 -24.05
CA LYS A 251 -5.70 -1.37 -23.96
C LYS A 251 -7.21 -1.21 -24.06
N ASP A 252 -7.78 0.01 -24.06
CA ASP A 252 -9.23 0.20 -24.02
C ASP A 252 -9.88 0.51 -25.38
N LYS A 253 -9.28 0.09 -26.51
CA LYS A 253 -9.91 0.24 -27.84
C LYS A 253 -9.98 -1.03 -28.66
N GLN A 254 -10.03 -2.23 -28.07
CA GLN A 254 -10.36 -3.45 -28.83
C GLN A 254 -10.89 -4.56 -27.91
N ILE A 255 -12.05 -4.42 -27.30
CA ILE A 255 -12.89 -5.54 -26.87
C ILE A 255 -14.36 -5.14 -27.05
N GLU A 256 -14.79 -4.96 -28.27
CA GLU A 256 -16.14 -5.27 -28.74
C GLU A 256 -16.03 -5.76 -30.17
N ASP A 257 -16.54 -6.96 -30.42
CA ASP A 257 -16.55 -7.77 -31.63
C ASP A 257 -15.33 -8.66 -31.89
N SER A 258 -15.45 -9.89 -31.41
CA SER A 258 -15.35 -11.09 -32.23
C SER A 258 -15.29 -12.37 -31.39
N SER A 259 -16.45 -12.96 -31.14
CA SER A 259 -16.56 -14.40 -30.89
C SER A 259 -16.25 -15.13 -32.19
N LYS A 260 -15.02 -15.66 -32.36
CA LYS A 260 -14.71 -16.89 -33.11
C LYS A 260 -13.22 -17.12 -33.24
N LYS A 261 -12.80 -18.28 -32.65
CA LYS A 261 -11.66 -19.14 -32.98
C LYS A 261 -10.35 -18.49 -33.48
N SER A 262 -9.29 -18.60 -32.68
CA SER A 262 -8.04 -19.15 -33.22
C SER A 262 -7.03 -19.37 -32.08
N GLU A 263 -6.23 -20.41 -32.23
CA GLU A 263 -5.22 -20.94 -31.34
C GLU A 263 -4.19 -19.90 -30.90
N GLU A 264 -3.81 -20.00 -29.61
CA GLU A 264 -2.85 -19.15 -28.94
C GLU A 264 -1.44 -19.32 -29.54
N VAL A 265 -0.95 -18.29 -30.18
CA VAL A 265 0.50 -18.03 -30.24
C VAL A 265 0.80 -17.06 -29.08
N ARG A 266 1.27 -17.58 -27.95
CA ARG A 266 1.86 -16.79 -26.88
C ARG A 266 3.20 -16.23 -27.34
N VAL A 267 3.20 -15.06 -27.95
CA VAL A 267 4.40 -14.25 -28.08
C VAL A 267 4.64 -13.62 -26.72
N SER A 268 5.58 -14.13 -25.95
CA SER A 268 6.11 -13.46 -24.76
C SER A 268 6.88 -12.22 -25.22
N LEU A 269 6.21 -11.07 -25.31
CA LEU A 269 6.87 -9.80 -25.56
C LEU A 269 7.73 -9.49 -24.33
N SER A 270 9.05 -9.57 -24.48
CA SER A 270 10.00 -9.07 -23.49
C SER A 270 9.73 -7.58 -23.24
N PRO A 271 9.83 -7.09 -21.99
CA PRO A 271 9.63 -5.66 -21.71
C PRO A 271 10.61 -4.83 -22.54
N PRO A 272 10.22 -3.63 -23.03
CA PRO A 272 11.06 -2.79 -23.90
C PRO A 272 12.38 -2.38 -23.24
N VAL A 273 12.45 -2.40 -21.91
CA VAL A 273 13.65 -2.06 -21.12
C VAL A 273 13.87 -3.12 -20.05
N VAL A 274 15.11 -3.60 -19.98
CA VAL A 274 15.60 -4.55 -18.97
C VAL A 274 16.91 -4.05 -18.37
N ASP A 275 17.29 -4.58 -17.21
CA ASP A 275 18.58 -4.30 -16.53
C ASP A 275 18.88 -2.80 -16.29
N LEU A 276 17.89 -2.02 -15.84
CA LEU A 276 18.12 -0.64 -15.42
C LEU A 276 18.98 -0.59 -14.14
N LYS A 277 20.12 0.10 -14.22
CA LYS A 277 21.08 0.24 -13.12
C LYS A 277 21.61 1.66 -13.03
N LEU A 278 21.88 2.11 -11.81
CA LEU A 278 22.66 3.32 -11.54
C LEU A 278 24.07 2.90 -11.14
N ILE A 279 25.08 3.50 -11.76
CA ILE A 279 26.50 3.20 -11.51
C ILE A 279 27.18 4.47 -11.02
N PRO A 280 27.56 4.59 -9.74
CA PRO A 280 28.25 5.77 -9.23
C PRO A 280 29.62 5.92 -9.86
N LYS A 281 29.99 7.13 -10.22
CA LYS A 281 31.33 7.55 -10.68
C LYS A 281 32.07 8.35 -9.63
N SER A 282 31.33 8.99 -8.73
CA SER A 282 31.86 9.75 -7.60
C SER A 282 31.81 8.90 -6.32
N PRO A 283 32.54 9.23 -5.26
CA PRO A 283 32.40 8.64 -3.94
C PRO A 283 30.95 8.81 -3.41
N LEU A 284 30.50 7.91 -2.54
CA LEU A 284 29.14 7.98 -1.96
C LEU A 284 29.06 8.95 -0.77
N VAL A 285 30.17 9.40 -0.23
CA VAL A 285 30.25 10.43 0.81
C VAL A 285 30.93 11.63 0.22
N LEU A 286 30.22 12.76 0.16
CA LEU A 286 30.69 13.99 -0.48
C LEU A 286 30.41 15.20 0.41
N THR A 287 31.15 16.28 0.13
CA THR A 287 30.87 17.59 0.69
C THR A 287 29.94 18.35 -0.25
N ARG A 288 29.25 19.34 0.28
CA ARG A 288 28.25 20.13 -0.43
C ARG A 288 28.79 20.91 -1.64
N ASP A 289 30.07 21.23 -1.67
CA ASP A 289 30.77 21.95 -2.75
C ASP A 289 31.17 21.03 -3.92
N GLN A 290 30.90 19.73 -3.80
CA GLN A 290 31.16 18.73 -4.82
C GLN A 290 29.89 18.41 -5.63
N ASP A 291 30.11 17.82 -6.80
CA ASP A 291 29.04 17.26 -7.62
C ASP A 291 29.09 15.74 -7.52
N PHE A 292 27.92 15.11 -7.48
CA PHE A 292 27.81 13.65 -7.57
C PHE A 292 27.54 13.24 -9.01
N GLU A 293 28.44 12.43 -9.59
CA GLU A 293 28.32 11.95 -10.96
C GLU A 293 28.02 10.44 -10.96
N PHE A 294 27.08 10.01 -11.79
CA PHE A 294 26.71 8.61 -11.97
C PHE A 294 26.17 8.35 -13.38
N ASP A 295 26.29 7.09 -13.82
CA ASP A 295 25.69 6.61 -15.06
C ASP A 295 24.37 5.89 -14.77
N ILE A 296 23.40 6.15 -15.67
CA ILE A 296 22.15 5.40 -15.76
C ILE A 296 22.26 4.47 -16.95
N VAL A 297 22.38 3.17 -16.71
CA VAL A 297 22.60 2.16 -17.74
C VAL A 297 21.35 1.28 -17.84
N TYR A 298 20.88 1.06 -19.06
CA TYR A 298 19.76 0.17 -19.32
C TYR A 298 19.92 -0.57 -20.64
N LYS A 299 19.32 -1.78 -20.72
CA LYS A 299 19.22 -2.53 -21.98
C LYS A 299 17.86 -2.29 -22.60
N GLN A 300 17.86 -1.97 -23.89
CA GLN A 300 16.66 -1.77 -24.70
C GLN A 300 16.47 -2.96 -25.63
N THR A 301 15.28 -3.54 -25.65
CA THR A 301 14.96 -4.74 -26.43
C THR A 301 14.32 -4.41 -27.77
N ASP A 302 13.81 -3.17 -27.94
CA ASP A 302 13.17 -2.67 -29.15
C ASP A 302 13.64 -1.23 -29.48
N ASN A 303 13.12 -0.64 -30.53
CA ASN A 303 13.45 0.73 -30.95
C ASN A 303 12.46 1.79 -30.42
N THR A 304 11.74 1.52 -29.33
CA THR A 304 10.80 2.48 -28.75
C THR A 304 11.53 3.73 -28.29
N PRO A 305 11.12 4.96 -28.71
CA PRO A 305 11.70 6.20 -28.21
C PRO A 305 11.47 6.36 -26.71
N LEU A 306 12.55 6.55 -25.95
CA LEU A 306 12.56 6.59 -24.49
C LEU A 306 13.18 7.87 -23.97
N TYR A 307 12.88 8.22 -22.72
CA TYR A 307 13.67 9.13 -21.91
C TYR A 307 13.85 8.59 -20.51
N VAL A 308 14.88 9.04 -19.84
CA VAL A 308 15.23 8.63 -18.47
C VAL A 308 14.87 9.75 -17.52
N GLY A 309 14.30 9.41 -16.36
CA GLY A 309 14.09 10.29 -15.23
C GLY A 309 14.99 9.89 -14.06
N ILE A 310 15.36 10.85 -13.26
CA ILE A 310 15.99 10.66 -11.96
C ILE A 310 15.12 11.28 -10.88
N GLY A 311 15.08 10.66 -9.72
CA GLY A 311 14.49 11.20 -8.50
C GLY A 311 15.53 11.19 -7.39
N VAL A 312 15.62 12.28 -6.64
CA VAL A 312 16.39 12.34 -5.40
C VAL A 312 15.39 12.38 -4.24
N LEU A 313 15.54 11.46 -3.31
CA LEU A 313 14.66 11.31 -2.17
C LEU A 313 15.41 11.56 -0.86
N TYR A 314 14.75 12.22 0.06
CA TYR A 314 15.16 12.36 1.46
C TYR A 314 14.04 11.81 2.34
N GLU A 315 14.34 10.85 3.22
CA GLU A 315 13.33 10.18 4.05
C GLU A 315 12.10 9.68 3.26
N ASN A 316 12.34 9.16 2.05
CA ASN A 316 11.34 8.68 1.08
C ASN A 316 10.43 9.78 0.45
N VAL A 317 10.73 11.06 0.68
CA VAL A 317 10.06 12.17 -0.01
C VAL A 317 10.91 12.60 -1.19
N SER A 318 10.29 12.75 -2.39
CA SER A 318 10.99 13.28 -3.57
C SER A 318 11.31 14.76 -3.36
N VAL A 319 12.60 15.09 -3.37
CA VAL A 319 13.09 16.46 -3.19
C VAL A 319 13.61 17.09 -4.49
N LEU A 320 13.90 16.26 -5.50
CA LEU A 320 14.29 16.68 -6.83
C LEU A 320 13.87 15.64 -7.85
N GLU A 321 13.33 16.09 -8.99
CA GLU A 321 13.06 15.27 -10.17
C GLU A 321 13.63 15.96 -11.42
N HIS A 322 14.31 15.19 -12.27
CA HIS A 322 14.83 15.67 -13.53
C HIS A 322 14.73 14.58 -14.60
N ASN A 323 14.68 14.97 -15.88
CA ASN A 323 14.58 14.03 -16.98
C ASN A 323 15.53 14.35 -18.14
N SER A 324 15.75 13.34 -19.00
CA SER A 324 16.67 13.43 -20.15
C SER A 324 15.97 13.77 -21.47
N ILE A 325 14.80 14.40 -21.44
CA ILE A 325 14.10 14.79 -22.69
C ILE A 325 15.00 15.76 -23.48
N GLY A 326 15.28 15.42 -24.76
CA GLY A 326 16.18 16.18 -25.61
C GLY A 326 17.66 15.78 -25.52
N VAL A 327 18.03 14.86 -24.63
CA VAL A 327 19.39 14.34 -24.50
C VAL A 327 19.50 12.98 -25.18
N THR A 328 20.53 12.79 -26.01
CA THR A 328 20.77 11.50 -26.69
C THR A 328 21.63 10.60 -25.81
N PRO A 329 21.22 9.32 -25.59
CA PRO A 329 22.03 8.39 -24.82
C PRO A 329 23.32 8.00 -25.54
N LYS A 330 24.36 7.76 -24.76
CA LYS A 330 25.58 7.11 -25.26
C LYS A 330 25.32 5.61 -25.45
N LYS A 331 25.52 5.09 -26.65
CA LYS A 331 25.47 3.64 -26.92
C LYS A 331 26.74 2.97 -26.41
N ILE A 332 26.59 2.03 -25.45
CA ILE A 332 27.71 1.20 -24.98
C ILE A 332 27.88 0.02 -25.93
N ASN A 333 26.78 -0.60 -26.36
CA ASN A 333 26.74 -1.67 -27.36
C ASN A 333 25.37 -1.65 -28.10
N LYS A 334 25.11 -2.65 -28.96
CA LYS A 334 23.91 -2.70 -29.83
C LYS A 334 22.59 -2.50 -29.05
N ASN A 335 22.51 -2.97 -27.81
CA ASN A 335 21.28 -2.98 -27.02
C ASN A 335 21.40 -2.24 -25.68
N THR A 336 22.57 -1.70 -25.33
CA THR A 336 22.81 -1.06 -24.03
C THR A 336 23.09 0.43 -24.24
N ASN A 337 22.30 1.24 -23.56
CA ASN A 337 22.38 2.69 -23.56
C ASN A 337 22.79 3.21 -22.17
N SER A 338 23.44 4.37 -22.15
CA SER A 338 23.82 5.05 -20.92
C SER A 338 23.59 6.55 -21.01
N PHE A 339 23.16 7.12 -19.89
CA PHE A 339 23.18 8.57 -19.65
C PHE A 339 24.11 8.83 -18.47
N THR A 340 25.00 9.82 -18.58
CA THR A 340 25.75 10.32 -17.43
C THR A 340 25.00 11.51 -16.85
N TYR A 341 24.76 11.51 -15.55
CA TYR A 341 24.13 12.61 -14.84
C TYR A 341 25.05 13.16 -13.76
N LYS A 342 25.10 14.49 -13.68
CA LYS A 342 25.89 15.23 -12.71
C LYS A 342 24.95 16.01 -11.81
N LEU A 343 24.86 15.62 -10.54
CA LEU A 343 24.00 16.21 -9.52
C LEU A 343 24.80 17.23 -8.70
N PRO A 344 24.53 18.52 -8.79
CA PRO A 344 25.18 19.53 -7.95
C PRO A 344 24.64 19.44 -6.53
N LEU A 345 25.53 19.25 -5.55
CA LEU A 345 25.15 19.05 -4.14
C LEU A 345 25.03 20.36 -3.35
N ASN A 346 25.35 21.50 -3.94
CA ASN A 346 25.27 22.81 -3.30
C ASN A 346 23.84 23.23 -2.90
N GLN A 347 22.82 22.57 -3.48
CA GLN A 347 21.40 22.80 -3.19
C GLN A 347 20.89 22.02 -1.99
N PHE A 348 21.63 20.98 -1.55
CA PHE A 348 21.19 20.07 -0.50
C PHE A 348 21.78 20.46 0.86
N THR A 349 21.06 20.16 1.93
CA THR A 349 21.56 20.20 3.30
C THR A 349 22.33 18.93 3.63
N GLN A 350 22.95 18.88 4.82
CA GLN A 350 23.56 17.66 5.33
C GLN A 350 22.51 16.55 5.50
N GLY A 351 22.79 15.35 5.02
CA GLY A 351 21.89 14.21 5.18
C GLY A 351 22.23 13.05 4.23
N THR A 352 21.45 12.00 4.35
CA THR A 352 21.49 10.84 3.43
C THR A 352 20.39 10.99 2.39
N PHE A 353 20.79 10.99 1.13
CA PHE A 353 19.87 11.09 0.00
C PHE A 353 19.91 9.83 -0.83
N LYS A 354 18.74 9.40 -1.28
CA LYS A 354 18.59 8.25 -2.14
C LYS A 354 18.30 8.68 -3.57
N ILE A 355 19.06 8.15 -4.52
CA ILE A 355 18.90 8.46 -5.94
C ILE A 355 18.27 7.26 -6.64
N SER A 356 17.18 7.50 -7.34
CA SER A 356 16.45 6.51 -8.12
C SER A 356 16.45 6.89 -9.60
N GLY A 357 16.45 5.88 -10.46
CA GLY A 357 16.34 6.05 -11.92
C GLY A 357 15.03 5.45 -12.44
N THR A 358 14.46 6.11 -13.43
CA THR A 358 13.23 5.67 -14.10
C THR A 358 13.40 5.77 -15.61
N VAL A 359 12.70 4.92 -16.37
CA VAL A 359 12.67 4.99 -17.84
C VAL A 359 11.23 5.09 -18.30
N PHE A 360 10.96 6.08 -19.13
CA PHE A 360 9.64 6.37 -19.68
C PHE A 360 9.63 6.25 -21.19
N LYS A 361 8.49 5.91 -21.76
CA LYS A 361 8.23 6.01 -23.18
C LYS A 361 7.99 7.47 -23.57
N LEU A 362 8.65 7.94 -24.63
CA LEU A 362 8.60 9.36 -25.00
C LEU A 362 7.19 9.79 -25.46
N LYS A 363 6.47 8.93 -26.17
CA LYS A 363 5.18 9.26 -26.82
C LYS A 363 4.03 9.52 -25.84
N ASP A 364 3.91 8.69 -24.81
CA ASP A 364 2.76 8.69 -23.89
C ASP A 364 3.19 8.83 -22.42
N LYS A 365 4.47 9.06 -22.17
CA LYS A 365 5.08 9.20 -20.82
C LYS A 365 4.81 8.01 -19.90
N SER A 366 4.48 6.84 -20.46
CA SER A 366 4.29 5.62 -19.66
C SER A 366 5.61 5.14 -19.09
N LEU A 367 5.61 4.76 -17.80
CA LEU A 367 6.76 4.21 -17.11
C LEU A 367 7.05 2.80 -17.64
N LEU A 368 8.29 2.54 -18.02
CA LEU A 368 8.75 1.26 -18.56
C LEU A 368 9.66 0.49 -17.59
N ALA A 369 10.46 1.20 -16.83
CA ALA A 369 11.36 0.62 -15.83
C ALA A 369 11.69 1.64 -14.74
N PHE A 370 12.08 1.15 -13.56
CA PHE A 370 12.62 1.97 -12.47
C PHE A 370 13.64 1.14 -11.68
N THR A 371 14.52 1.83 -10.94
CA THR A 371 15.44 1.17 -10.02
C THR A 371 14.72 0.76 -8.74
N THR A 372 14.88 -0.50 -8.33
CA THR A 372 14.44 -0.99 -7.01
C THR A 372 15.32 -0.43 -5.90
N GLN A 373 15.01 -0.73 -4.63
CA GLN A 373 15.86 -0.33 -3.50
C GLN A 373 17.31 -0.80 -3.67
N LEU A 374 17.52 -2.01 -4.18
CA LEU A 374 18.86 -2.58 -4.42
C LEU A 374 19.60 -1.91 -5.59
N GLY A 375 18.87 -1.29 -6.51
CA GLY A 375 19.43 -0.60 -7.69
C GLY A 375 19.52 0.93 -7.53
N SER A 376 19.06 1.49 -6.41
CA SER A 376 19.22 2.92 -6.10
C SER A 376 20.56 3.18 -5.43
N ILE A 377 21.07 4.43 -5.56
CA ILE A 377 22.31 4.86 -4.91
C ILE A 377 21.96 5.67 -3.67
N GLU A 378 22.58 5.36 -2.54
CA GLU A 378 22.53 6.23 -1.35
C GLU A 378 23.81 7.06 -1.28
N ILE A 379 23.67 8.38 -1.16
CA ILE A 379 24.78 9.31 -0.96
C ILE A 379 24.63 10.03 0.38
N VAL A 380 25.76 10.30 1.03
CA VAL A 380 25.81 11.09 2.27
C VAL A 380 26.44 12.45 1.93
N VAL A 381 25.66 13.50 2.09
CA VAL A 381 26.15 14.89 1.95
C VAL A 381 26.56 15.39 3.33
N THR A 382 27.85 15.75 3.45
CA THR A 382 28.44 16.28 4.69
C THR A 382 28.64 17.80 4.59
N HIS A 383 28.72 18.47 5.76
CA HIS A 383 28.92 19.90 5.82
C HIS A 383 30.01 20.25 6.85
N ASN A 384 30.86 21.22 6.47
CA ASN A 384 31.93 21.69 7.37
C ASN A 384 31.47 22.76 8.38
N ASN A 385 30.20 23.22 8.33
CA ASN A 385 29.68 24.27 9.24
C ASN A 385 28.20 24.15 9.58
N LYS A 386 27.83 24.76 10.72
CA LYS A 386 26.58 24.67 11.49
C LYS A 386 25.27 24.61 10.71
N LYS A 387 24.35 23.85 11.29
CA LYS A 387 22.94 23.61 10.90
C LYS A 387 22.22 24.85 10.35
N MET A 388 21.90 24.83 9.08
CA MET A 388 20.77 25.59 8.52
C MET A 388 19.57 24.64 8.39
N GLY A 389 18.39 25.05 8.86
CA GLY A 389 17.16 24.27 8.73
C GLY A 389 16.64 24.24 7.30
N GLY A 390 16.04 23.09 6.90
CA GLY A 390 15.45 22.88 5.59
C GLY A 390 16.21 21.84 4.75
N LEU A 391 15.49 21.12 3.87
CA LEU A 391 16.04 20.07 3.01
C LEU A 391 16.83 20.64 1.82
N LEU A 392 16.41 21.79 1.32
CA LEU A 392 17.04 22.52 0.23
C LEU A 392 17.44 23.90 0.72
N ILE A 393 18.63 24.34 0.30
CA ILE A 393 19.09 25.71 0.60
C ILE A 393 18.79 26.57 -0.61
N HIS A 394 17.64 27.23 -0.58
CA HIS A 394 17.32 28.30 -1.52
C HIS A 394 17.50 29.64 -0.84
N ARG A 395 18.41 30.48 -1.35
CA ARG A 395 18.52 31.89 -0.92
C ARG A 395 17.43 32.67 -1.64
N GLY A 396 16.27 32.80 -1.05
CA GLY A 396 15.28 33.80 -1.44
C GLY A 396 15.79 35.19 -1.04
N ASN A 397 15.57 36.18 -1.85
CA ASN A 397 15.83 37.60 -1.48
C ASN A 397 14.54 38.14 -0.84
N TRP A 398 14.66 38.70 0.35
CA TRP A 398 13.61 39.50 0.95
C TRP A 398 13.52 40.82 0.14
N VAL A 399 12.34 41.14 -0.36
CA VAL A 399 12.08 42.41 -1.04
C VAL A 399 11.48 43.33 0.02
N ASP A 400 12.24 44.35 0.43
CA ASP A 400 11.70 45.42 1.25
C ASP A 400 10.60 46.13 0.45
N LYS A 401 9.43 46.32 1.09
CA LYS A 401 8.32 47.08 0.53
C LYS A 401 8.49 48.56 0.79
#